data_969c9c51e218e326898c3455dc1cc4cc
#
_entry.id   969c9c51e218e326898c3455dc1cc4cc
#
_cell.length_a   1.000
_cell.length_b   1.000
_cell.length_c   1.000
_cell.angle_alpha   90.00
_cell.angle_beta   90.00
_cell.angle_gamma   90.00
#
_symmetry.space_group_name_H-M   'P 1'
#
loop_
_entity.id
_entity.type
_entity.pdbx_description
1 polymer ?
#
loop_
_entity_poly.entity_id
_entity_poly.type
_entity_poly.pdbx_seq_one_letter_code
_entity_poly.pdbx_strand_id
1 'polypeptide(L)'
;MPKVTETVLEIDLNALGHNYRYLASKVKKDTKILAVVKAFGYGSESVAVAKELVALDVDYFAVAYAAEGETLRDAGIETPILVLHPLPDNFDLIVNRCLEPSIYSQKMLDAFVSYAEKQRQHAYPIHVKFNTGLNRLGFSEEDLNTITNKLEKTQAVTVKSVFSHLAASEDVSEQSFTRTQLERFRSISEKITARLPYTPLLHTLNTSGIINYPNAQYDMVRTGIGLYGFGNHPEETSKLRPVATLKTVISQIHTINKGDTVGYNRAFTAPKTMRTATLPIGHADGISRAYGNGKGWMSIHGKKAKIIGNVCMDMIMVDVSEIECEEGDEVIVFGEQPTAGELAEAVQSIPYELLTAISQRVKRVVCRK
;
A
#
# COMPACT_ATOMS: atom_id res chain seq x y z
N MET A 1 9.23 10.90 22.23
CA MET A 1 10.31 9.96 21.85
C MET A 1 11.65 10.66 21.95
N PRO A 2 12.78 9.96 22.09
CA PRO A 2 14.09 10.60 22.01
C PRO A 2 14.24 11.28 20.62
N LYS A 3 14.98 12.41 20.60
CA LYS A 3 15.34 13.14 19.38
C LYS A 3 16.07 12.18 18.43
N VAL A 4 15.70 12.15 17.14
CA VAL A 4 16.40 11.32 16.17
C VAL A 4 17.81 11.89 15.91
N THR A 5 18.76 11.00 15.64
CA THR A 5 20.15 11.34 15.32
C THR A 5 20.56 10.94 13.92
N GLU A 6 19.66 10.28 13.19
CA GLU A 6 19.84 9.81 11.82
C GLU A 6 18.49 9.82 11.07
N THR A 7 18.48 9.58 9.76
CA THR A 7 17.25 9.43 8.98
C THR A 7 16.54 8.13 9.37
N VAL A 8 15.29 8.24 9.82
CA VAL A 8 14.45 7.10 10.26
C VAL A 8 13.04 7.22 9.74
N LEU A 9 12.42 6.08 9.51
CA LEU A 9 10.98 5.95 9.27
C LEU A 9 10.33 5.37 10.53
N GLU A 10 9.62 6.20 11.29
CA GLU A 10 8.83 5.75 12.43
C GLU A 10 7.52 5.15 11.97
N ILE A 11 7.16 3.98 12.52
CA ILE A 11 5.94 3.24 12.20
C ILE A 11 5.09 3.16 13.46
N ASP A 12 4.00 3.90 13.51
CA ASP A 12 3.11 3.96 14.67
C ASP A 12 2.02 2.89 14.60
N LEU A 13 2.16 1.85 15.41
CA LEU A 13 1.17 0.76 15.47
C LEU A 13 -0.14 1.19 16.15
N ASN A 14 -0.15 2.20 17.02
CA ASN A 14 -1.40 2.73 17.56
C ASN A 14 -2.22 3.45 16.47
N ALA A 15 -1.55 4.20 15.58
CA ALA A 15 -2.19 4.80 14.41
C ALA A 15 -2.76 3.71 13.47
N LEU A 16 -2.00 2.65 13.21
CA LEU A 16 -2.46 1.49 12.43
C LEU A 16 -3.72 0.86 13.06
N GLY A 17 -3.69 0.59 14.36
CA GLY A 17 -4.82 0.02 15.09
C GLY A 17 -6.04 0.93 15.09
N HIS A 18 -5.85 2.26 15.21
CA HIS A 18 -6.93 3.24 15.06
C HIS A 18 -7.57 3.16 13.68
N ASN A 19 -6.76 3.16 12.62
CA ASN A 19 -7.23 3.10 11.24
C ASN A 19 -8.00 1.80 10.95
N TYR A 20 -7.45 0.66 11.42
CA TYR A 20 -8.13 -0.63 11.28
C TYR A 20 -9.51 -0.61 11.94
N ARG A 21 -9.61 -0.18 13.20
CA ARG A 21 -10.90 -0.11 13.92
C ARG A 21 -11.88 0.86 13.25
N TYR A 22 -11.39 2.00 12.76
CA TYR A 22 -12.22 2.93 11.99
C TYR A 22 -12.79 2.27 10.73
N LEU A 23 -11.96 1.60 9.93
CA LEU A 23 -12.42 0.92 8.72
C LEU A 23 -13.34 -0.27 9.05
N ALA A 24 -13.03 -1.04 10.11
CA ALA A 24 -13.88 -2.13 10.60
C ALA A 24 -15.26 -1.63 11.02
N SER A 25 -15.37 -0.42 11.59
CA SER A 25 -16.66 0.18 11.96
C SER A 25 -17.57 0.49 10.76
N LYS A 26 -17.02 0.52 9.54
CA LYS A 26 -17.76 0.69 8.27
C LYS A 26 -18.18 -0.64 7.65
N VAL A 27 -17.71 -1.74 8.18
CA VAL A 27 -17.93 -3.09 7.66
C VAL A 27 -19.07 -3.78 8.43
N LYS A 28 -19.92 -4.53 7.74
CA LYS A 28 -20.97 -5.31 8.38
C LYS A 28 -20.37 -6.40 9.28
N LYS A 29 -21.07 -6.75 10.35
CA LYS A 29 -20.59 -7.66 11.39
C LYS A 29 -20.05 -9.00 10.86
N ASP A 30 -20.71 -9.56 9.84
CA ASP A 30 -20.36 -10.88 9.30
C ASP A 30 -19.44 -10.81 8.07
N THR A 31 -19.06 -9.61 7.64
CA THR A 31 -18.16 -9.39 6.51
C THR A 31 -16.71 -9.41 6.98
N LYS A 32 -15.90 -10.26 6.40
CA LYS A 32 -14.47 -10.42 6.69
C LYS A 32 -13.65 -9.23 6.22
N ILE A 33 -12.54 -8.97 6.91
CA ILE A 33 -11.58 -7.94 6.52
C ILE A 33 -10.27 -8.59 6.09
N LEU A 34 -9.89 -8.33 4.84
CA LEU A 34 -8.60 -8.69 4.29
C LEU A 34 -7.69 -7.46 4.29
N ALA A 35 -6.60 -7.52 5.05
CA ALA A 35 -5.60 -6.46 5.09
C ALA A 35 -4.52 -6.67 4.02
N VAL A 36 -4.27 -5.64 3.20
CA VAL A 36 -3.26 -5.68 2.15
C VAL A 36 -1.94 -5.14 2.69
N VAL A 37 -0.95 -6.03 2.83
CA VAL A 37 0.36 -5.75 3.44
C VAL A 37 1.53 -5.94 2.46
N LYS A 38 1.25 -5.92 1.16
CA LYS A 38 2.25 -6.00 0.08
C LYS A 38 3.21 -4.83 0.09
N ALA A 39 4.28 -4.94 -0.73
CA ALA A 39 5.31 -3.92 -0.89
C ALA A 39 5.90 -3.49 0.47
N PHE A 40 6.34 -4.51 1.25
CA PHE A 40 6.92 -4.31 2.57
C PHE A 40 5.98 -3.57 3.55
N GLY A 41 4.66 -3.91 3.54
CA GLY A 41 3.67 -3.20 4.33
C GLY A 41 3.51 -1.74 3.88
N TYR A 42 3.36 -1.51 2.55
CA TYR A 42 3.34 -0.17 1.95
C TYR A 42 4.58 0.67 2.34
N GLY A 43 5.77 0.05 2.31
CA GLY A 43 7.03 0.71 2.65
C GLY A 43 7.32 0.83 4.15
N SER A 44 6.38 0.42 5.00
CA SER A 44 6.50 0.52 6.46
C SER A 44 7.39 -0.60 7.05
N GLU A 45 6.78 -1.70 7.45
CA GLU A 45 7.42 -2.93 7.91
C GLU A 45 6.33 -4.02 8.01
N SER A 46 6.36 -4.99 7.08
CA SER A 46 5.24 -5.93 6.90
C SER A 46 4.98 -6.83 8.09
N VAL A 47 6.03 -7.28 8.79
CA VAL A 47 5.90 -8.22 9.91
C VAL A 47 5.29 -7.54 11.14
N ALA A 48 5.76 -6.34 11.51
CA ALA A 48 5.19 -5.62 12.65
C ALA A 48 3.73 -5.20 12.38
N VAL A 49 3.46 -4.73 11.14
CA VAL A 49 2.10 -4.40 10.69
C VAL A 49 1.19 -5.63 10.76
N ALA A 50 1.65 -6.79 10.25
CA ALA A 50 0.85 -8.02 10.27
C ALA A 50 0.60 -8.51 11.70
N LYS A 51 1.62 -8.52 12.57
CA LYS A 51 1.45 -8.91 13.99
C LYS A 51 0.45 -8.02 14.73
N GLU A 52 0.49 -6.71 14.49
CA GLU A 52 -0.51 -5.80 15.08
C GLU A 52 -1.93 -6.10 14.57
N LEU A 53 -2.09 -6.37 13.28
CA LEU A 53 -3.39 -6.69 12.69
C LEU A 53 -3.92 -8.06 13.13
N VAL A 54 -3.05 -9.05 13.36
CA VAL A 54 -3.42 -10.34 13.98
C VAL A 54 -3.97 -10.11 15.39
N ALA A 55 -3.32 -9.26 16.18
CA ALA A 55 -3.80 -8.91 17.52
C ALA A 55 -5.15 -8.14 17.53
N LEU A 56 -5.57 -7.66 16.35
CA LEU A 56 -6.86 -7.00 16.11
C LEU A 56 -7.86 -7.90 15.36
N ASP A 57 -7.62 -9.22 15.34
CA ASP A 57 -8.49 -10.24 14.77
C ASP A 57 -8.76 -10.04 13.26
N VAL A 58 -7.75 -9.65 12.47
CA VAL A 58 -7.87 -9.59 11.00
C VAL A 58 -8.13 -10.98 10.43
N ASP A 59 -9.08 -11.09 9.49
CA ASP A 59 -9.47 -12.39 8.92
C ASP A 59 -8.50 -12.94 7.85
N TYR A 60 -7.89 -12.05 7.07
CA TYR A 60 -7.04 -12.36 5.92
C TYR A 60 -5.94 -11.34 5.71
N PHE A 61 -4.85 -11.81 5.11
CA PHE A 61 -3.85 -10.92 4.50
C PHE A 61 -3.84 -11.05 2.99
N ALA A 62 -3.35 -10.03 2.29
CA ALA A 62 -2.95 -10.12 0.89
C ALA A 62 -1.57 -9.51 0.67
N VAL A 63 -0.78 -10.23 -0.10
CA VAL A 63 0.55 -9.83 -0.58
C VAL A 63 0.57 -9.82 -2.10
N ALA A 64 1.59 -9.16 -2.72
CA ALA A 64 1.73 -9.19 -4.17
C ALA A 64 2.35 -10.51 -4.65
N TYR A 65 3.43 -10.94 -4.02
CA TYR A 65 4.25 -12.08 -4.43
C TYR A 65 4.40 -13.12 -3.31
N ALA A 66 4.70 -14.36 -3.69
CA ALA A 66 4.85 -15.46 -2.74
C ALA A 66 5.94 -15.23 -1.69
N ALA A 67 7.07 -14.60 -2.07
CA ALA A 67 8.17 -14.28 -1.15
C ALA A 67 7.75 -13.33 -0.01
N GLU A 68 6.81 -12.39 -0.26
CA GLU A 68 6.25 -11.55 0.81
C GLU A 68 5.43 -12.39 1.79
N GLY A 69 4.66 -13.37 1.27
CA GLY A 69 3.90 -14.32 2.08
C GLY A 69 4.81 -15.23 2.91
N GLU A 70 5.92 -15.70 2.34
CA GLU A 70 6.95 -16.47 3.04
C GLU A 70 7.51 -15.68 4.21
N THR A 71 7.87 -14.40 4.02
CA THR A 71 8.36 -13.53 5.10
C THR A 71 7.36 -13.46 6.27
N LEU A 72 6.07 -13.38 5.98
CA LEU A 72 5.04 -13.37 7.02
C LEU A 72 4.92 -14.74 7.73
N ARG A 73 4.98 -15.84 6.97
CA ARG A 73 4.96 -17.21 7.54
C ARG A 73 6.18 -17.48 8.43
N ASP A 74 7.38 -17.04 8.02
CA ASP A 74 8.61 -17.17 8.80
C ASP A 74 8.54 -16.37 10.12
N ALA A 75 7.75 -15.29 10.13
CA ALA A 75 7.48 -14.50 11.33
C ALA A 75 6.37 -15.09 12.24
N GLY A 76 5.81 -16.27 11.88
CA GLY A 76 4.79 -16.97 12.65
C GLY A 76 3.35 -16.50 12.40
N ILE A 77 3.09 -15.81 11.29
CA ILE A 77 1.71 -15.42 10.92
C ILE A 77 0.98 -16.63 10.34
N GLU A 78 -0.07 -17.10 11.02
CA GLU A 78 -0.90 -18.25 10.61
C GLU A 78 -2.16 -17.83 9.84
N THR A 79 -2.63 -16.59 9.99
CA THR A 79 -3.78 -16.03 9.25
C THR A 79 -3.67 -16.31 7.77
N PRO A 80 -4.75 -16.71 7.05
CA PRO A 80 -4.71 -16.96 5.62
C PRO A 80 -4.12 -15.79 4.81
N ILE A 81 -3.29 -16.13 3.79
CA ILE A 81 -2.58 -15.12 2.98
C ILE A 81 -2.89 -15.35 1.51
N LEU A 82 -3.57 -14.40 0.88
CA LEU A 82 -3.82 -14.35 -0.55
C LEU A 82 -2.60 -13.78 -1.29
N VAL A 83 -2.04 -14.52 -2.24
CA VAL A 83 -1.02 -14.04 -3.18
C VAL A 83 -1.70 -13.49 -4.42
N LEU A 84 -1.65 -12.17 -4.62
CA LEU A 84 -2.38 -11.47 -5.68
C LEU A 84 -1.80 -11.70 -7.08
N HIS A 85 -0.50 -12.00 -7.17
CA HIS A 85 0.20 -12.24 -8.43
C HIS A 85 1.15 -13.45 -8.29
N PRO A 86 0.59 -14.67 -8.19
CA PRO A 86 1.41 -15.88 -8.21
C PRO A 86 2.06 -16.08 -9.58
N LEU A 87 3.21 -16.75 -9.60
CA LEU A 87 3.91 -17.18 -10.80
C LEU A 87 4.13 -18.69 -10.74
N PRO A 88 4.12 -19.41 -11.87
CA PRO A 88 4.34 -20.88 -11.89
C PRO A 88 5.62 -21.31 -11.17
N ASP A 89 6.70 -20.55 -11.30
CA ASP A 89 7.99 -20.83 -10.64
C ASP A 89 7.94 -20.76 -9.10
N ASN A 90 6.87 -20.20 -8.55
CA ASN A 90 6.67 -20.04 -7.10
C ASN A 90 5.60 -20.98 -6.53
N PHE A 91 5.09 -21.94 -7.30
CA PHE A 91 4.04 -22.85 -6.81
C PHE A 91 4.52 -23.74 -5.66
N ASP A 92 5.79 -24.19 -5.69
CA ASP A 92 6.39 -24.92 -4.58
C ASP A 92 6.35 -24.10 -3.29
N LEU A 93 6.76 -22.84 -3.37
CA LEU A 93 6.75 -21.91 -2.24
C LEU A 93 5.32 -21.67 -1.74
N ILE A 94 4.36 -21.44 -2.66
CA ILE A 94 2.94 -21.22 -2.32
C ILE A 94 2.40 -22.41 -1.54
N VAL A 95 2.59 -23.62 -2.01
CA VAL A 95 2.06 -24.84 -1.37
C VAL A 95 2.78 -25.13 -0.05
N ASN A 96 4.13 -25.07 -0.04
CA ASN A 96 4.91 -25.38 1.15
C ASN A 96 4.67 -24.38 2.31
N ARG A 97 4.29 -23.14 2.00
CA ARG A 97 4.00 -22.10 2.99
C ARG A 97 2.49 -21.89 3.23
N CYS A 98 1.63 -22.77 2.71
CA CYS A 98 0.18 -22.66 2.83
C CYS A 98 -0.33 -21.26 2.45
N LEU A 99 0.13 -20.74 1.31
CA LEU A 99 -0.32 -19.48 0.73
C LEU A 99 -1.44 -19.75 -0.28
N GLU A 100 -2.38 -18.83 -0.44
CA GLU A 100 -3.55 -19.03 -1.28
C GLU A 100 -3.40 -18.22 -2.60
N PRO A 101 -3.25 -18.86 -3.79
CA PRO A 101 -2.98 -18.13 -5.02
C PRO A 101 -4.23 -17.53 -5.65
N SER A 102 -4.07 -16.33 -6.24
CA SER A 102 -5.03 -15.73 -7.16
C SER A 102 -4.91 -16.35 -8.54
N ILE A 103 -6.02 -16.89 -9.06
CA ILE A 103 -6.10 -17.48 -10.41
C ILE A 103 -6.86 -16.50 -11.30
N TYR A 104 -6.19 -15.99 -12.33
CA TYR A 104 -6.69 -14.87 -13.14
C TYR A 104 -6.68 -15.10 -14.66
N SER A 105 -6.28 -16.31 -15.09
CA SER A 105 -6.29 -16.70 -16.51
C SER A 105 -6.37 -18.21 -16.64
N GLN A 106 -6.82 -18.71 -17.81
CA GLN A 106 -6.87 -20.14 -18.11
C GLN A 106 -5.51 -20.80 -17.97
N LYS A 107 -4.46 -20.16 -18.49
CA LYS A 107 -3.08 -20.66 -18.38
C LYS A 107 -2.66 -20.86 -16.91
N MET A 108 -3.03 -19.90 -16.03
CA MET A 108 -2.72 -19.99 -14.60
C MET A 108 -3.54 -21.08 -13.91
N LEU A 109 -4.82 -21.24 -14.28
CA LEU A 109 -5.69 -22.30 -13.75
C LEU A 109 -5.13 -23.69 -14.11
N ASP A 110 -4.83 -23.90 -15.40
CA ASP A 110 -4.33 -25.18 -15.87
C ASP A 110 -2.96 -25.53 -15.25
N ALA A 111 -2.07 -24.55 -15.15
CA ALA A 111 -0.76 -24.74 -14.55
C ALA A 111 -0.85 -25.09 -13.06
N PHE A 112 -1.68 -24.33 -12.28
CA PHE A 112 -1.79 -24.58 -10.85
C PHE A 112 -2.54 -25.88 -10.54
N VAL A 113 -3.62 -26.19 -11.26
CA VAL A 113 -4.33 -27.47 -11.10
C VAL A 113 -3.40 -28.65 -11.38
N SER A 114 -2.67 -28.64 -12.52
CA SER A 114 -1.74 -29.71 -12.86
C SER A 114 -0.61 -29.86 -11.82
N TYR A 115 -0.13 -28.74 -11.28
CA TYR A 115 0.87 -28.75 -10.21
C TYR A 115 0.28 -29.36 -8.93
N ALA A 116 -0.92 -28.90 -8.49
CA ALA A 116 -1.60 -29.39 -7.29
C ALA A 116 -1.91 -30.89 -7.37
N GLU A 117 -2.35 -31.40 -8.53
CA GLU A 117 -2.57 -32.82 -8.79
C GLU A 117 -1.26 -33.62 -8.66
N LYS A 118 -0.18 -33.13 -9.27
CA LYS A 118 1.16 -33.77 -9.17
C LYS A 118 1.65 -33.83 -7.73
N GLN A 119 1.38 -32.79 -6.94
CA GLN A 119 1.70 -32.72 -5.51
C GLN A 119 0.68 -33.45 -4.62
N ARG A 120 -0.32 -34.14 -5.22
CA ARG A 120 -1.37 -34.87 -4.49
C ARG A 120 -2.12 -34.00 -3.50
N GLN A 121 -2.32 -32.71 -3.82
CA GLN A 121 -3.13 -31.82 -3.02
C GLN A 121 -4.61 -32.23 -3.11
N HIS A 122 -5.35 -31.95 -2.06
CA HIS A 122 -6.79 -32.14 -2.00
C HIS A 122 -7.46 -30.88 -1.49
N ALA A 123 -8.40 -30.35 -2.27
CA ALA A 123 -9.15 -29.14 -1.96
C ALA A 123 -8.27 -27.93 -1.59
N TYR A 124 -7.10 -27.77 -2.26
CA TYR A 124 -6.20 -26.63 -1.99
C TYR A 124 -6.91 -25.32 -2.34
N PRO A 125 -6.92 -24.30 -1.42
CA PRO A 125 -7.69 -23.09 -1.62
C PRO A 125 -7.10 -22.20 -2.72
N ILE A 126 -7.94 -21.79 -3.66
CA ILE A 126 -7.59 -20.82 -4.72
C ILE A 126 -8.62 -19.68 -4.75
N HIS A 127 -8.19 -18.51 -5.22
CA HIS A 127 -9.06 -17.34 -5.38
C HIS A 127 -9.21 -16.99 -6.85
N VAL A 128 -10.42 -17.10 -7.39
CA VAL A 128 -10.69 -16.84 -8.81
C VAL A 128 -10.98 -15.36 -9.03
N LYS A 129 -10.17 -14.72 -9.86
CA LYS A 129 -10.30 -13.30 -10.16
C LYS A 129 -10.96 -13.04 -11.49
N PHE A 130 -12.01 -12.19 -11.49
CA PHE A 130 -12.67 -11.71 -12.69
C PHE A 130 -12.31 -10.25 -12.99
N ASN A 131 -12.22 -9.95 -14.29
CA ASN A 131 -12.08 -8.59 -14.80
C ASN A 131 -13.47 -7.99 -15.03
N THR A 132 -13.80 -6.97 -14.29
CA THR A 132 -15.08 -6.26 -14.45
C THR A 132 -14.90 -4.86 -15.07
N GLY A 133 -13.68 -4.53 -15.53
CA GLY A 133 -13.43 -3.25 -16.20
C GLY A 133 -12.11 -2.56 -15.86
N LEU A 134 -11.34 -3.05 -14.87
CA LEU A 134 -9.99 -2.51 -14.60
C LEU A 134 -8.97 -2.90 -15.69
N ASN A 135 -9.21 -3.98 -16.42
CA ASN A 135 -8.42 -4.47 -17.56
C ASN A 135 -6.94 -4.71 -17.26
N ARG A 136 -6.65 -5.18 -16.04
CA ARG A 136 -5.29 -5.50 -15.59
C ARG A 136 -5.03 -7.00 -15.50
N LEU A 137 -5.85 -7.73 -14.75
CA LEU A 137 -5.83 -9.18 -14.59
C LEU A 137 -7.25 -9.67 -14.25
N GLY A 138 -7.60 -10.87 -14.67
CA GLY A 138 -8.86 -11.54 -14.35
C GLY A 138 -9.48 -12.18 -15.59
N PHE A 139 -10.23 -13.23 -15.37
CA PHE A 139 -11.07 -13.88 -16.36
C PHE A 139 -12.17 -12.95 -16.86
N SER A 140 -12.62 -13.17 -18.08
CA SER A 140 -13.86 -12.59 -18.59
C SER A 140 -15.08 -13.42 -18.15
N GLU A 141 -16.28 -12.89 -18.36
CA GLU A 141 -17.51 -13.61 -18.07
C GLU A 141 -17.68 -14.84 -19.00
N GLU A 142 -17.17 -14.76 -20.22
CA GLU A 142 -17.21 -15.84 -21.22
C GLU A 142 -16.39 -17.06 -20.79
N ASP A 143 -15.39 -16.87 -19.92
CA ASP A 143 -14.54 -17.95 -19.41
C ASP A 143 -15.23 -18.84 -18.36
N LEU A 144 -16.42 -18.46 -17.87
CA LEU A 144 -17.13 -19.16 -16.79
C LEU A 144 -17.29 -20.66 -17.05
N ASN A 145 -17.72 -21.05 -18.27
CA ASN A 145 -17.91 -22.46 -18.63
C ASN A 145 -16.59 -23.23 -18.58
N THR A 146 -15.52 -22.63 -19.08
CA THR A 146 -14.20 -23.26 -19.13
C THR A 146 -13.64 -23.46 -17.72
N ILE A 147 -13.79 -22.46 -16.85
CA ILE A 147 -13.37 -22.52 -15.43
C ILE A 147 -14.13 -23.63 -14.71
N THR A 148 -15.47 -23.62 -14.74
CA THR A 148 -16.30 -24.59 -14.01
C THR A 148 -16.08 -26.00 -14.50
N ASN A 149 -16.01 -26.25 -15.82
CA ASN A 149 -15.69 -27.55 -16.39
C ASN A 149 -14.30 -28.09 -15.97
N LYS A 150 -13.32 -27.20 -15.74
CA LYS A 150 -12.01 -27.60 -15.22
C LYS A 150 -12.08 -27.97 -13.75
N LEU A 151 -12.80 -27.17 -12.95
CA LEU A 151 -12.95 -27.38 -11.50
C LEU A 151 -13.76 -28.64 -11.17
N GLU A 152 -14.77 -28.98 -11.97
CA GLU A 152 -15.57 -30.21 -11.83
C GLU A 152 -14.73 -31.49 -12.04
N LYS A 153 -13.64 -31.42 -12.80
CA LYS A 153 -12.78 -32.56 -13.15
C LYS A 153 -11.64 -32.80 -12.18
N THR A 154 -11.46 -31.96 -11.18
CA THR A 154 -10.34 -32.07 -10.22
C THR A 154 -10.84 -31.98 -8.77
N GLN A 155 -10.19 -32.71 -7.90
CA GLN A 155 -10.33 -32.59 -6.44
C GLN A 155 -9.12 -31.91 -5.80
N ALA A 156 -8.13 -31.53 -6.61
CA ALA A 156 -6.87 -30.99 -6.10
C ALA A 156 -7.04 -29.56 -5.55
N VAL A 157 -8.00 -28.79 -6.07
CA VAL A 157 -8.22 -27.41 -5.66
C VAL A 157 -9.69 -27.14 -5.30
N THR A 158 -9.92 -26.11 -4.49
CA THR A 158 -11.27 -25.58 -4.16
C THR A 158 -11.26 -24.05 -4.28
N VAL A 159 -12.36 -23.49 -4.82
CA VAL A 159 -12.51 -22.03 -4.93
C VAL A 159 -12.88 -21.46 -3.57
N LYS A 160 -11.89 -20.88 -2.89
CA LYS A 160 -12.07 -20.21 -1.59
C LYS A 160 -12.82 -18.90 -1.75
N SER A 161 -12.48 -18.12 -2.77
CA SER A 161 -13.20 -16.89 -3.09
C SER A 161 -13.27 -16.60 -4.58
N VAL A 162 -14.25 -15.78 -4.95
CA VAL A 162 -14.39 -15.13 -6.26
C VAL A 162 -14.27 -13.62 -6.03
N PHE A 163 -13.44 -12.95 -6.83
CA PHE A 163 -13.22 -11.53 -6.60
C PHE A 163 -12.93 -10.71 -7.87
N SER A 164 -13.11 -9.40 -7.74
CA SER A 164 -12.73 -8.41 -8.73
C SER A 164 -12.05 -7.21 -8.06
N HIS A 165 -11.75 -6.17 -8.83
CA HIS A 165 -11.15 -4.93 -8.32
C HIS A 165 -11.72 -3.71 -9.03
N LEU A 166 -12.19 -2.74 -8.25
CA LEU A 166 -12.74 -1.50 -8.76
C LEU A 166 -11.63 -0.59 -9.29
N ALA A 167 -11.90 0.10 -10.38
CA ALA A 167 -10.92 0.96 -11.05
C ALA A 167 -10.95 2.42 -10.56
N ALA A 168 -12.12 2.90 -10.17
CA ALA A 168 -12.35 4.31 -9.87
C ALA A 168 -13.30 4.50 -8.67
N SER A 169 -13.20 3.64 -7.67
CA SER A 169 -14.08 3.69 -6.48
C SER A 169 -13.87 4.92 -5.60
N GLU A 170 -12.77 5.62 -5.76
CA GLU A 170 -12.41 6.87 -5.10
C GLU A 170 -12.99 8.11 -5.77
N ASP A 171 -13.29 8.04 -7.05
CA ASP A 171 -13.73 9.19 -7.85
C ASP A 171 -15.25 9.21 -7.97
N VAL A 172 -15.88 10.25 -7.40
CA VAL A 172 -17.33 10.44 -7.46
C VAL A 172 -17.82 10.71 -8.90
N SER A 173 -16.99 11.31 -9.76
CA SER A 173 -17.32 11.55 -11.17
C SER A 173 -17.45 10.25 -11.97
N GLU A 174 -16.75 9.19 -11.55
CA GLU A 174 -16.75 7.85 -12.16
C GLU A 174 -17.75 6.87 -11.51
N GLN A 175 -18.71 7.38 -10.72
CA GLN A 175 -19.67 6.54 -10.00
C GLN A 175 -20.49 5.64 -10.94
N SER A 176 -20.85 6.10 -12.13
CA SER A 176 -21.58 5.32 -13.12
C SER A 176 -20.78 4.09 -13.57
N PHE A 177 -19.50 4.29 -13.87
CA PHE A 177 -18.59 3.21 -14.25
C PHE A 177 -18.40 2.21 -13.10
N THR A 178 -18.19 2.71 -11.88
CA THR A 178 -18.04 1.85 -10.71
C THR A 178 -19.29 1.00 -10.45
N ARG A 179 -20.50 1.55 -10.60
CA ARG A 179 -21.75 0.78 -10.50
C ARG A 179 -21.83 -0.30 -11.58
N THR A 180 -21.45 0.00 -12.82
CA THR A 180 -21.38 -1.01 -13.89
C THR A 180 -20.42 -2.14 -13.55
N GLN A 181 -19.25 -1.84 -12.93
CA GLN A 181 -18.33 -2.88 -12.45
C GLN A 181 -18.97 -3.77 -11.37
N LEU A 182 -19.70 -3.18 -10.43
CA LEU A 182 -20.40 -3.91 -9.36
C LEU A 182 -21.53 -4.78 -9.91
N GLU A 183 -22.29 -4.31 -10.88
CA GLU A 183 -23.35 -5.08 -11.56
C GLU A 183 -22.77 -6.28 -12.33
N ARG A 184 -21.68 -6.07 -13.09
CA ARG A 184 -20.95 -7.16 -13.75
C ARG A 184 -20.45 -8.19 -12.75
N PHE A 185 -19.85 -7.74 -11.65
CA PHE A 185 -19.37 -8.65 -10.61
C PHE A 185 -20.52 -9.46 -9.99
N ARG A 186 -21.67 -8.85 -9.74
CA ARG A 186 -22.84 -9.53 -9.23
C ARG A 186 -23.30 -10.62 -10.20
N SER A 187 -23.49 -10.30 -11.50
CA SER A 187 -23.88 -11.27 -12.53
C SER A 187 -22.91 -12.46 -12.58
N ILE A 188 -21.61 -12.20 -12.61
CA ILE A 188 -20.57 -13.24 -12.63
C ILE A 188 -20.63 -14.10 -11.37
N SER A 189 -20.77 -13.47 -10.21
CA SER A 189 -20.81 -14.16 -8.90
C SER A 189 -22.01 -15.10 -8.80
N GLU A 190 -23.20 -14.65 -9.21
CA GLU A 190 -24.42 -15.48 -9.24
C GLU A 190 -24.23 -16.69 -10.15
N LYS A 191 -23.67 -16.50 -11.36
CA LYS A 191 -23.46 -17.56 -12.34
C LYS A 191 -22.43 -18.60 -11.90
N ILE A 192 -21.30 -18.18 -11.32
CA ILE A 192 -20.28 -19.12 -10.87
C ILE A 192 -20.72 -19.87 -9.61
N THR A 193 -21.36 -19.18 -8.64
CA THR A 193 -21.86 -19.80 -7.42
C THR A 193 -22.92 -20.85 -7.70
N ALA A 194 -23.80 -20.62 -8.68
CA ALA A 194 -24.82 -21.58 -9.07
C ALA A 194 -24.25 -22.90 -9.66
N ARG A 195 -23.00 -22.90 -10.08
CA ARG A 195 -22.33 -24.07 -10.69
C ARG A 195 -21.38 -24.80 -9.75
N LEU A 196 -20.98 -24.16 -8.65
CA LEU A 196 -20.13 -24.82 -7.65
C LEU A 196 -21.00 -25.58 -6.64
N PRO A 197 -20.58 -26.75 -6.15
CA PRO A 197 -21.29 -27.51 -5.11
C PRO A 197 -21.20 -26.90 -3.72
N TYR A 198 -20.56 -25.73 -3.59
CA TYR A 198 -20.35 -24.96 -2.37
C TYR A 198 -20.35 -23.46 -2.67
N THR A 199 -20.51 -22.63 -1.64
CA THR A 199 -20.53 -21.17 -1.79
C THR A 199 -19.14 -20.59 -1.47
N PRO A 200 -18.43 -20.02 -2.48
CA PRO A 200 -17.16 -19.30 -2.23
C PRO A 200 -17.42 -17.93 -1.61
N LEU A 201 -16.43 -17.37 -0.90
CA LEU A 201 -16.49 -15.99 -0.45
C LEU A 201 -16.46 -15.03 -1.65
N LEU A 202 -17.25 -13.98 -1.60
CA LEU A 202 -17.31 -12.95 -2.64
C LEU A 202 -16.68 -11.65 -2.13
N HIS A 203 -15.82 -11.00 -2.95
CA HIS A 203 -15.29 -9.70 -2.58
C HIS A 203 -14.83 -8.84 -3.77
N THR A 204 -15.09 -7.54 -3.70
CA THR A 204 -14.68 -6.60 -4.75
C THR A 204 -14.17 -5.26 -4.20
N LEU A 205 -14.64 -4.82 -3.00
CA LEU A 205 -14.32 -3.52 -2.46
C LEU A 205 -12.85 -3.43 -2.01
N ASN A 206 -12.22 -2.30 -2.34
CA ASN A 206 -10.98 -1.80 -1.76
C ASN A 206 -11.32 -0.76 -0.65
N THR A 207 -10.34 -0.06 -0.09
CA THR A 207 -10.56 0.99 0.94
C THR A 207 -11.63 1.99 0.52
N SER A 208 -11.52 2.53 -0.70
CA SER A 208 -12.47 3.48 -1.26
C SER A 208 -13.86 2.91 -1.41
N GLY A 209 -13.93 1.66 -1.86
CA GLY A 209 -15.18 0.94 -2.01
C GLY A 209 -15.88 0.70 -0.66
N ILE A 210 -15.16 0.44 0.42
CA ILE A 210 -15.71 0.28 1.77
C ILE A 210 -16.45 1.56 2.19
N ILE A 211 -15.88 2.71 1.88
CA ILE A 211 -16.42 4.02 2.26
C ILE A 211 -17.58 4.42 1.35
N ASN A 212 -17.40 4.33 0.03
CA ASN A 212 -18.30 4.92 -0.96
C ASN A 212 -19.43 3.98 -1.42
N TYR A 213 -19.25 2.64 -1.26
CA TYR A 213 -20.20 1.63 -1.74
C TYR A 213 -20.53 0.58 -0.66
N PRO A 214 -21.01 0.98 0.53
CA PRO A 214 -21.20 0.08 1.68
C PRO A 214 -22.20 -1.06 1.44
N ASN A 215 -23.06 -0.95 0.42
CA ASN A 215 -24.02 -1.99 0.05
C ASN A 215 -23.40 -3.15 -0.75
N ALA A 216 -22.15 -3.01 -1.25
CA ALA A 216 -21.46 -4.00 -2.07
C ALA A 216 -20.33 -4.73 -1.30
N GLN A 217 -20.44 -4.87 0.01
CA GLN A 217 -19.40 -5.47 0.85
C GLN A 217 -19.25 -6.98 0.64
N TYR A 218 -20.33 -7.68 0.25
CA TYR A 218 -20.36 -9.14 0.13
C TYR A 218 -19.82 -9.84 1.41
N ASP A 219 -19.07 -10.95 1.25
CA ASP A 219 -18.55 -11.73 2.36
C ASP A 219 -17.21 -11.23 2.90
N MET A 220 -16.48 -10.42 2.09
CA MET A 220 -15.18 -9.89 2.48
C MET A 220 -14.90 -8.55 1.81
N VAL A 221 -14.16 -7.68 2.48
CA VAL A 221 -13.63 -6.42 1.95
C VAL A 221 -12.11 -6.40 2.05
N ARG A 222 -11.44 -5.60 1.19
CA ARG A 222 -10.00 -5.45 1.21
C ARG A 222 -9.62 -4.03 1.57
N THR A 223 -8.80 -3.85 2.57
CA THR A 223 -8.25 -2.56 2.94
C THR A 223 -6.74 -2.52 2.77
N GLY A 224 -6.24 -1.47 2.14
CA GLY A 224 -4.82 -1.22 1.91
C GLY A 224 -4.46 0.16 2.42
N ILE A 225 -4.47 1.16 1.56
CA ILE A 225 -3.97 2.51 1.87
C ILE A 225 -4.65 3.16 3.09
N GLY A 226 -5.92 2.82 3.34
CA GLY A 226 -6.63 3.30 4.53
C GLY A 226 -6.01 2.83 5.84
N LEU A 227 -5.43 1.63 5.88
CA LEU A 227 -4.68 1.16 7.04
C LEU A 227 -3.48 2.07 7.36
N TYR A 228 -2.88 2.66 6.33
CA TYR A 228 -1.69 3.51 6.45
C TYR A 228 -2.00 5.00 6.61
N GLY A 229 -3.29 5.37 6.71
CA GLY A 229 -3.72 6.71 7.10
C GLY A 229 -4.22 7.60 5.97
N PHE A 230 -4.58 7.03 4.81
CA PHE A 230 -5.06 7.82 3.66
C PHE A 230 -6.45 7.37 3.22
N GLY A 231 -7.39 8.31 3.25
CA GLY A 231 -8.73 8.21 2.65
C GLY A 231 -8.75 8.79 1.24
N ASN A 232 -9.93 8.77 0.62
CA ASN A 232 -10.12 9.28 -0.75
C ASN A 232 -10.36 10.78 -0.80
N HIS A 233 -10.90 11.32 0.26
CA HIS A 233 -11.23 12.74 0.40
C HIS A 233 -10.64 13.30 1.70
N PRO A 234 -10.38 14.60 1.78
CA PRO A 234 -9.85 15.23 3.00
C PRO A 234 -10.66 14.91 4.25
N GLU A 235 -11.99 14.85 4.15
CA GLU A 235 -12.87 14.51 5.27
C GLU A 235 -12.63 13.08 5.78
N GLU A 236 -12.44 12.09 4.90
CA GLU A 236 -12.15 10.72 5.31
C GLU A 236 -10.71 10.57 5.80
N THR A 237 -9.77 11.25 5.14
CA THR A 237 -8.36 11.28 5.59
C THR A 237 -8.24 11.87 7.00
N SER A 238 -9.03 12.88 7.35
CA SER A 238 -9.01 13.50 8.70
C SER A 238 -9.44 12.53 9.82
N LYS A 239 -10.12 11.44 9.51
CA LYS A 239 -10.54 10.40 10.46
C LYS A 239 -9.48 9.30 10.63
N LEU A 240 -8.47 9.30 9.77
CA LEU A 240 -7.37 8.35 9.77
C LEU A 240 -6.10 9.03 10.32
N ARG A 241 -5.16 8.22 10.77
CA ARG A 241 -3.87 8.69 11.32
C ARG A 241 -2.73 8.22 10.44
N PRO A 242 -1.74 9.09 10.10
CA PRO A 242 -0.55 8.66 9.40
C PRO A 242 0.19 7.60 10.23
N VAL A 243 0.45 6.44 9.64
CA VAL A 243 1.21 5.35 10.29
C VAL A 243 2.70 5.61 10.17
N ALA A 244 3.14 6.16 9.04
CA ALA A 244 4.55 6.41 8.74
C ALA A 244 4.91 7.88 8.94
N THR A 245 5.99 8.15 9.68
CA THR A 245 6.60 9.47 9.80
C THR A 245 8.07 9.36 9.44
N LEU A 246 8.48 10.00 8.35
CA LEU A 246 9.88 10.07 7.91
C LEU A 246 10.54 11.28 8.51
N LYS A 247 11.61 11.06 9.26
CA LYS A 247 12.39 12.08 9.96
C LYS A 247 13.86 12.02 9.55
N THR A 248 14.50 13.18 9.64
CA THR A 248 15.95 13.32 9.49
C THR A 248 16.45 14.44 10.41
N VAL A 249 17.70 14.83 10.24
CA VAL A 249 18.34 15.91 11.05
C VAL A 249 18.98 16.94 10.13
N ILE A 250 19.28 18.11 10.68
CA ILE A 250 20.11 19.10 9.99
C ILE A 250 21.58 18.68 10.15
N SER A 251 22.28 18.41 9.03
CA SER A 251 23.71 18.08 9.04
C SER A 251 24.58 19.33 9.11
N GLN A 252 24.20 20.38 8.37
CA GLN A 252 24.97 21.61 8.31
C GLN A 252 24.11 22.80 7.90
N ILE A 253 24.45 23.98 8.43
CA ILE A 253 23.83 25.24 8.05
C ILE A 253 24.88 26.16 7.43
N HIS A 254 24.54 26.73 6.25
CA HIS A 254 25.33 27.74 5.58
C HIS A 254 24.59 29.08 5.49
N THR A 255 25.34 30.17 5.64
CA THR A 255 24.87 31.46 5.16
C THR A 255 25.48 31.70 3.78
N ILE A 256 24.64 31.93 2.79
CA ILE A 256 25.03 32.19 1.41
C ILE A 256 24.65 33.61 1.02
N ASN A 257 25.44 34.26 0.17
CA ASN A 257 25.22 35.62 -0.27
C ASN A 257 24.36 35.67 -1.53
N LYS A 258 23.80 36.84 -1.84
CA LYS A 258 23.12 37.09 -3.10
C LYS A 258 24.05 36.71 -4.28
N GLY A 259 23.54 35.87 -5.19
CA GLY A 259 24.25 35.40 -6.38
C GLY A 259 24.99 34.06 -6.16
N ASP A 260 25.18 33.60 -4.92
CA ASP A 260 25.72 32.25 -4.65
C ASP A 260 24.74 31.18 -5.14
N THR A 261 25.26 30.02 -5.50
CA THR A 261 24.46 28.94 -6.07
C THR A 261 24.46 27.70 -5.19
N VAL A 262 23.37 26.93 -5.25
CA VAL A 262 23.17 25.71 -4.44
C VAL A 262 22.94 24.49 -5.33
N GLY A 263 23.63 23.41 -5.01
CA GLY A 263 23.45 22.07 -5.55
C GLY A 263 24.02 21.87 -6.95
N TYR A 264 23.85 20.64 -7.44
CA TYR A 264 24.32 20.24 -8.75
C TYR A 264 23.72 21.10 -9.87
N ASN A 265 24.56 21.37 -10.88
CA ASN A 265 24.23 22.21 -12.03
C ASN A 265 23.82 23.64 -11.64
N ARG A 266 24.22 24.08 -10.42
CA ARG A 266 23.91 25.43 -9.92
C ARG A 266 22.41 25.76 -10.06
N ALA A 267 21.55 24.76 -9.74
CA ALA A 267 20.12 24.79 -10.07
C ALA A 267 19.33 25.84 -9.26
N PHE A 268 19.91 26.39 -8.20
CA PHE A 268 19.34 27.49 -7.43
C PHE A 268 20.36 28.61 -7.33
N THR A 269 19.94 29.86 -7.50
CA THR A 269 20.76 31.06 -7.26
C THR A 269 20.10 31.89 -6.16
N ALA A 270 20.86 32.22 -5.12
CA ALA A 270 20.37 33.00 -3.98
C ALA A 270 19.94 34.41 -4.41
N PRO A 271 18.66 34.82 -4.25
CA PRO A 271 18.17 36.14 -4.63
C PRO A 271 18.59 37.23 -3.64
N LYS A 272 18.94 36.84 -2.42
CA LYS A 272 19.40 37.68 -1.30
C LYS A 272 20.36 36.88 -0.42
N THR A 273 20.96 37.47 0.57
CA THR A 273 21.65 36.71 1.63
C THR A 273 20.62 35.87 2.36
N MET A 274 20.87 34.56 2.51
CA MET A 274 19.95 33.59 3.09
C MET A 274 20.69 32.49 3.83
N ARG A 275 19.95 31.78 4.71
CA ARG A 275 20.44 30.59 5.42
C ARG A 275 19.88 29.34 4.72
N THR A 276 20.74 28.35 4.54
CA THR A 276 20.36 27.05 3.96
C THR A 276 20.78 25.93 4.89
N ALA A 277 19.96 24.89 5.03
CA ALA A 277 20.30 23.68 5.76
C ALA A 277 20.45 22.50 4.81
N THR A 278 21.47 21.68 5.05
CA THR A 278 21.68 20.39 4.37
C THR A 278 21.15 19.25 5.23
N LEU A 279 20.36 18.39 4.63
CA LEU A 279 19.71 17.25 5.27
C LEU A 279 20.24 15.95 4.69
N PRO A 280 20.61 14.92 5.48
CA PRO A 280 21.17 13.65 5.01
C PRO A 280 20.05 12.68 4.53
N ILE A 281 19.34 13.08 3.50
CA ILE A 281 18.30 12.30 2.82
C ILE A 281 18.24 12.74 1.36
N GLY A 282 18.08 11.78 0.44
CA GLY A 282 18.07 12.08 -0.98
C GLY A 282 17.26 11.08 -1.80
N HIS A 283 17.53 11.04 -3.15
CA HIS A 283 16.76 10.16 -4.01
C HIS A 283 17.08 8.67 -3.82
N ALA A 284 18.22 8.30 -3.26
CA ALA A 284 18.54 6.93 -2.89
C ALA A 284 17.76 6.47 -1.63
N ASP A 285 17.18 7.41 -0.88
CA ASP A 285 16.32 7.13 0.26
C ASP A 285 14.84 7.08 -0.11
N GLY A 286 14.51 7.43 -1.37
CA GLY A 286 13.15 7.43 -1.88
C GLY A 286 12.54 8.81 -2.11
N ILE A 287 13.31 9.90 -1.93
CA ILE A 287 12.82 11.26 -2.17
C ILE A 287 13.11 11.65 -3.63
N SER A 288 12.10 11.55 -4.49
CA SER A 288 12.22 11.82 -5.92
C SER A 288 12.86 13.18 -6.22
N ARG A 289 13.64 13.24 -7.30
CA ARG A 289 14.18 14.52 -7.83
C ARG A 289 13.08 15.51 -8.20
N ALA A 290 11.87 15.04 -8.46
CA ALA A 290 10.72 15.90 -8.73
C ALA A 290 10.40 16.89 -7.60
N TYR A 291 10.78 16.58 -6.35
CA TYR A 291 10.58 17.46 -5.19
C TYR A 291 11.53 18.67 -5.14
N GLY A 292 12.60 18.67 -5.94
CA GLY A 292 13.55 19.78 -6.01
C GLY A 292 12.97 21.10 -6.52
N ASN A 293 13.78 22.15 -6.46
CA ASN A 293 13.48 23.46 -7.05
C ASN A 293 12.18 24.10 -6.51
N GLY A 294 11.96 24.02 -5.20
CA GLY A 294 10.86 24.67 -4.49
C GLY A 294 9.51 23.94 -4.53
N LYS A 295 9.42 22.76 -5.17
CA LYS A 295 8.17 21.99 -5.21
C LYS A 295 7.90 21.29 -3.89
N GLY A 296 8.89 20.54 -3.36
CA GLY A 296 8.80 19.89 -2.07
C GLY A 296 9.19 20.80 -0.91
N TRP A 297 8.78 20.42 0.28
CA TRP A 297 9.14 21.10 1.51
C TRP A 297 9.13 20.13 2.69
N MET A 298 9.79 20.50 3.77
CA MET A 298 9.89 19.75 5.00
C MET A 298 9.54 20.63 6.19
N SER A 299 9.23 20.04 7.35
CA SER A 299 8.91 20.80 8.56
C SER A 299 10.10 20.81 9.51
N ILE A 300 10.50 22.00 9.93
CA ILE A 300 11.52 22.23 10.97
C ILE A 300 10.87 23.11 12.03
N HIS A 301 10.77 22.63 13.26
CA HIS A 301 10.05 23.31 14.36
C HIS A 301 8.65 23.79 13.98
N GLY A 302 7.92 22.97 13.20
CA GLY A 302 6.57 23.30 12.71
C GLY A 302 6.53 24.33 11.58
N LYS A 303 7.69 24.81 11.10
CA LYS A 303 7.79 25.78 10.00
C LYS A 303 8.17 25.11 8.69
N LYS A 304 7.66 25.62 7.60
CA LYS A 304 7.86 25.11 6.24
C LYS A 304 9.23 25.50 5.68
N ALA A 305 10.13 24.55 5.47
CA ALA A 305 11.43 24.70 4.83
C ALA A 305 11.36 24.15 3.40
N LYS A 306 11.40 25.00 2.37
CA LYS A 306 11.32 24.59 0.95
C LYS A 306 12.63 23.98 0.49
N ILE A 307 12.55 22.94 -0.32
CA ILE A 307 13.71 22.35 -1.00
C ILE A 307 14.24 23.33 -2.05
N ILE A 308 15.51 23.69 -1.99
CA ILE A 308 16.18 24.53 -2.97
C ILE A 308 17.18 23.73 -3.79
N GLY A 309 17.31 24.04 -5.08
CA GLY A 309 18.15 23.29 -6.01
C GLY A 309 17.65 21.87 -6.24
N ASN A 310 18.51 21.02 -6.78
CA ASN A 310 18.19 19.64 -7.11
C ASN A 310 18.31 18.74 -5.88
N VAL A 311 17.41 17.74 -5.75
CA VAL A 311 17.59 16.63 -4.81
C VAL A 311 18.80 15.81 -5.24
N CYS A 312 19.77 15.62 -4.35
CA CYS A 312 20.96 14.81 -4.60
C CYS A 312 20.72 13.33 -4.24
N MET A 313 21.74 12.49 -4.40
CA MET A 313 21.63 11.07 -4.06
C MET A 313 21.31 10.87 -2.58
N ASP A 314 22.05 11.51 -1.71
CA ASP A 314 22.03 11.29 -0.26
C ASP A 314 21.72 12.57 0.53
N MET A 315 21.49 13.71 -0.14
CA MET A 315 21.31 15.00 0.51
C MET A 315 20.29 15.88 -0.20
N ILE A 316 19.64 16.71 0.60
CA ILE A 316 18.71 17.76 0.16
C ILE A 316 19.10 19.06 0.86
N MET A 317 19.02 20.19 0.15
CA MET A 317 19.18 21.51 0.73
C MET A 317 17.81 22.19 0.82
N VAL A 318 17.58 22.85 1.98
CA VAL A 318 16.34 23.58 2.25
C VAL A 318 16.62 25.02 2.68
N ASP A 319 15.69 25.92 2.37
CA ASP A 319 15.74 27.31 2.83
C ASP A 319 15.28 27.39 4.28
N VAL A 320 16.14 27.86 5.17
CA VAL A 320 15.87 28.06 6.59
C VAL A 320 16.05 29.53 7.02
N SER A 321 15.97 30.47 6.07
CA SER A 321 16.18 31.90 6.34
C SER A 321 15.25 32.48 7.42
N GLU A 322 14.02 31.99 7.48
CA GLU A 322 12.97 32.44 8.42
C GLU A 322 12.76 31.42 9.58
N ILE A 323 13.68 30.47 9.71
CA ILE A 323 13.57 29.40 10.72
C ILE A 323 14.77 29.47 11.66
N GLU A 324 14.47 29.68 12.95
CA GLU A 324 15.49 29.56 13.99
C GLU A 324 15.74 28.06 14.21
N CYS A 325 16.92 27.61 13.82
CA CYS A 325 17.35 26.21 13.91
C CYS A 325 18.86 26.09 13.96
N GLU A 326 19.34 24.94 14.42
CA GLU A 326 20.74 24.58 14.55
C GLU A 326 21.05 23.19 13.98
N GLU A 327 22.32 22.89 13.79
CA GLU A 327 22.79 21.56 13.36
C GLU A 327 22.39 20.50 14.40
N GLY A 328 21.89 19.37 13.92
CA GLY A 328 21.32 18.32 14.76
C GLY A 328 19.82 18.49 15.09
N ASP A 329 19.15 19.54 14.64
CA ASP A 329 17.71 19.67 14.81
C ASP A 329 16.95 18.66 13.98
N GLU A 330 15.84 18.14 14.56
CA GLU A 330 14.95 17.19 13.89
C GLU A 330 14.16 17.88 12.76
N VAL A 331 14.08 17.19 11.63
CA VAL A 331 13.34 17.61 10.46
C VAL A 331 12.30 16.54 10.13
N ILE A 332 11.03 16.91 10.01
CA ILE A 332 9.98 16.02 9.52
C ILE A 332 9.91 16.15 8.00
N VAL A 333 10.24 15.05 7.30
CA VAL A 333 10.17 14.97 5.85
C VAL A 333 8.73 14.78 5.41
N PHE A 334 8.02 13.82 6.03
CA PHE A 334 6.56 13.69 5.98
C PHE A 334 6.05 12.98 7.25
N GLY A 335 4.78 13.21 7.58
CA GLY A 335 4.11 12.64 8.75
C GLY A 335 2.76 13.31 8.93
N GLU A 336 2.56 13.97 10.05
CA GLU A 336 1.39 14.81 10.26
C GLU A 336 1.47 16.10 9.44
N GLN A 337 2.67 16.69 9.31
CA GLN A 337 2.90 17.91 8.53
C GLN A 337 4.39 18.02 8.07
N PRO A 338 4.67 18.01 6.73
CA PRO A 338 3.72 17.73 5.66
C PRO A 338 3.20 16.30 5.70
N THR A 339 1.99 16.10 5.20
CA THR A 339 1.51 14.74 4.93
C THR A 339 2.16 14.17 3.68
N ALA A 340 2.28 12.84 3.58
CA ALA A 340 2.73 12.23 2.33
C ALA A 340 1.78 12.53 1.14
N GLY A 341 0.50 12.82 1.42
CA GLY A 341 -0.47 13.27 0.43
C GLY A 341 -0.11 14.64 -0.15
N GLU A 342 0.14 15.63 0.72
CA GLU A 342 0.52 17.01 0.28
C GLU A 342 1.81 17.01 -0.55
N LEU A 343 2.81 16.20 -0.15
CA LEU A 343 4.05 16.08 -0.92
C LEU A 343 3.81 15.41 -2.27
N ALA A 344 3.05 14.32 -2.31
CA ALA A 344 2.73 13.63 -3.55
C ALA A 344 1.99 14.55 -4.53
N GLU A 345 1.00 15.31 -4.06
CA GLU A 345 0.26 16.27 -4.87
C GLU A 345 1.17 17.35 -5.48
N ALA A 346 2.15 17.85 -4.71
CA ALA A 346 3.10 18.88 -5.19
C ALA A 346 3.92 18.45 -6.43
N VAL A 347 4.01 17.14 -6.69
CA VAL A 347 4.71 16.57 -7.86
C VAL A 347 3.78 15.75 -8.77
N GLN A 348 2.46 15.90 -8.63
CA GLN A 348 1.45 15.18 -9.41
C GLN A 348 1.55 13.64 -9.28
N SER A 349 1.84 13.17 -8.08
CA SER A 349 1.91 11.77 -7.70
C SER A 349 0.83 11.43 -6.65
N ILE A 350 0.90 10.23 -6.08
CA ILE A 350 -0.02 9.71 -5.08
C ILE A 350 0.73 9.25 -3.82
N PRO A 351 0.10 9.24 -2.63
CA PRO A 351 0.73 8.82 -1.37
C PRO A 351 1.36 7.42 -1.44
N TYR A 352 0.75 6.50 -2.20
CA TYR A 352 1.27 5.14 -2.41
C TYR A 352 2.71 5.14 -2.93
N GLU A 353 2.99 5.98 -3.94
CA GLU A 353 4.32 6.04 -4.57
C GLU A 353 5.36 6.54 -3.57
N LEU A 354 5.07 7.62 -2.85
CA LEU A 354 6.00 8.16 -1.86
C LEU A 354 6.27 7.17 -0.72
N LEU A 355 5.23 6.57 -0.15
CA LEU A 355 5.39 5.61 0.95
C LEU A 355 6.20 4.37 0.54
N THR A 356 5.88 3.79 -0.62
CA THR A 356 6.53 2.56 -1.09
C THR A 356 7.92 2.80 -1.67
N ALA A 357 8.26 4.05 -2.04
CA ALA A 357 9.59 4.42 -2.54
C ALA A 357 10.65 4.49 -1.44
N ILE A 358 10.26 4.62 -0.16
CA ILE A 358 11.25 4.76 0.93
C ILE A 358 12.14 3.52 0.99
N SER A 359 13.41 3.74 0.67
CA SER A 359 14.44 2.72 0.57
C SER A 359 14.58 1.92 1.88
N GLN A 360 14.86 0.62 1.76
CA GLN A 360 15.10 -0.24 2.93
C GLN A 360 16.40 0.10 3.68
N ARG A 361 17.27 0.94 3.13
CA ARG A 361 18.44 1.48 3.84
C ARG A 361 18.05 2.50 4.93
N VAL A 362 16.87 3.13 4.81
CA VAL A 362 16.32 3.97 5.88
C VAL A 362 15.81 3.07 7.00
N LYS A 363 16.33 3.26 8.20
CA LYS A 363 15.98 2.46 9.37
C LYS A 363 14.50 2.64 9.75
N ARG A 364 13.77 1.50 9.91
CA ARG A 364 12.41 1.50 10.44
C ARG A 364 12.45 1.42 11.95
N VAL A 365 11.67 2.28 12.59
CA VAL A 365 11.53 2.32 14.05
C VAL A 365 10.06 2.12 14.38
N VAL A 366 9.72 0.91 14.81
CA VAL A 366 8.35 0.60 15.23
C VAL A 366 8.09 1.24 16.59
N CYS A 367 6.97 1.95 16.70
CA CYS A 367 6.59 2.68 17.90
C CYS A 367 5.08 2.61 18.18
N ARG A 368 4.68 3.10 19.35
CA ARG A 368 3.27 3.30 19.77
C ARG A 368 3.17 4.69 20.38
N LYS A 369 2.55 5.62 19.65
CA LYS A 369 2.37 7.02 20.07
C LYS A 369 0.98 7.25 20.68
#